data_0aa4a02210005668d4954a605170ae6d
#
_entry.id   0aa4a02210005668d4954a605170ae6d
#
_cell.length_a   1.000
_cell.length_b   1.000
_cell.length_c   1.000
_cell.angle_alpha   90.00
_cell.angle_beta   90.00
_cell.angle_gamma   90.00
#
_symmetry.space_group_name_H-M   'P 1'
#
loop_
_entity.id
_entity.type
_entity.pdbx_description
1 polymer ?
#
loop_
_entity_poly.entity_id
_entity_poly.type
_entity_poly.pdbx_seq_one_letter_code
_entity_poly.pdbx_strand_id
1 'polypeptide(L)'
;MSLYSPSIEKLIESFEKLPSIGNKTAARLAFYILNASEEETNEFVNSIINAKKSLKYCSKCWNISDTDPCPICANPKRDQTQICVVEDVRDIIAMERTHEFRGVYHVLHGSISPMNGIGPEDIKIKELLSRLMDGQVKEVVLATNPRVEGEATAMYLSKLIKPLGIKVTRIAHGIPVGGDLEYTDEITLTKALEGRREL
;
A
#
# COMPACT_ATOMS: atom_id res chain seq x y z
N MET A 1 -31.38 -24.57 13.54
CA MET A 1 -32.41 -23.83 12.78
C MET A 1 -32.02 -22.35 12.85
N SER A 2 -31.87 -21.73 11.71
CA SER A 2 -31.63 -20.30 11.68
C SER A 2 -32.90 -19.56 12.15
N LEU A 3 -32.68 -18.48 12.89
CA LEU A 3 -33.76 -17.59 13.39
C LEU A 3 -34.11 -16.52 12.35
N TYR A 4 -33.32 -16.37 11.27
CA TYR A 4 -33.52 -15.36 10.24
C TYR A 4 -34.09 -15.96 8.96
N SER A 5 -34.75 -15.13 8.16
CA SER A 5 -35.16 -15.52 6.82
C SER A 5 -33.94 -15.76 5.92
N PRO A 6 -34.03 -16.59 4.87
CA PRO A 6 -32.90 -16.89 3.98
C PRO A 6 -32.24 -15.64 3.37
N SER A 7 -33.04 -14.61 3.08
CA SER A 7 -32.50 -13.35 2.53
C SER A 7 -31.67 -12.58 3.54
N ILE A 8 -32.09 -12.54 4.80
CA ILE A 8 -31.33 -11.90 5.90
C ILE A 8 -30.04 -12.66 6.16
N GLU A 9 -30.08 -14.00 6.20
CA GLU A 9 -28.89 -14.83 6.36
C GLU A 9 -27.87 -14.56 5.29
N LYS A 10 -28.27 -14.57 4.02
CA LYS A 10 -27.38 -14.31 2.89
C LYS A 10 -26.73 -12.93 2.95
N LEU A 11 -27.45 -11.91 3.45
CA LEU A 11 -26.90 -10.58 3.65
C LEU A 11 -25.87 -10.56 4.78
N ILE A 12 -26.15 -11.25 5.91
CA ILE A 12 -25.20 -11.40 7.03
C ILE A 12 -23.94 -12.12 6.56
N GLU A 13 -24.06 -13.25 5.88
CA GLU A 13 -22.94 -14.00 5.31
C GLU A 13 -22.09 -13.16 4.34
N SER A 14 -22.73 -12.25 3.60
CA SER A 14 -22.01 -11.35 2.70
C SER A 14 -21.13 -10.33 3.45
N PHE A 15 -21.62 -9.83 4.58
CA PHE A 15 -20.83 -8.97 5.46
C PHE A 15 -19.73 -9.74 6.23
N GLU A 16 -19.98 -11.00 6.61
CA GLU A 16 -18.96 -11.86 7.27
C GLU A 16 -17.74 -12.14 6.40
N LYS A 17 -17.90 -12.10 5.07
CA LYS A 17 -16.77 -12.24 4.12
C LYS A 17 -15.78 -11.07 4.17
N LEU A 18 -16.17 -9.95 4.79
CA LEU A 18 -15.29 -8.80 4.93
C LEU A 18 -14.26 -9.04 6.05
N PRO A 19 -12.99 -8.67 5.85
CA PRO A 19 -11.95 -8.85 6.86
C PRO A 19 -12.35 -8.19 8.19
N SER A 20 -12.10 -8.88 9.29
CA SER A 20 -12.40 -8.42 10.66
C SER A 20 -13.88 -8.22 11.00
N ILE A 21 -14.80 -8.65 10.13
CA ILE A 21 -16.24 -8.63 10.41
C ILE A 21 -16.67 -10.03 10.88
N GLY A 22 -16.99 -10.15 12.17
CA GLY A 22 -17.60 -11.36 12.72
C GLY A 22 -19.12 -11.33 12.69
N ASN A 23 -19.77 -12.47 12.96
CA ASN A 23 -21.22 -12.66 12.87
C ASN A 23 -22.03 -11.56 13.57
N LYS A 24 -21.67 -11.16 14.80
CA LYS A 24 -22.39 -10.12 15.55
C LYS A 24 -22.36 -8.76 14.84
N THR A 25 -21.21 -8.38 14.26
CA THR A 25 -21.07 -7.13 13.52
C THR A 25 -21.77 -7.23 12.17
N ALA A 26 -21.65 -8.35 11.47
CA ALA A 26 -22.34 -8.62 10.21
C ALA A 26 -23.85 -8.51 10.35
N ALA A 27 -24.43 -9.11 11.40
CA ALA A 27 -25.85 -9.00 11.70
C ALA A 27 -26.27 -7.53 11.92
N ARG A 28 -25.49 -6.76 12.70
CA ARG A 28 -25.77 -5.32 12.91
C ARG A 28 -25.76 -4.52 11.61
N LEU A 29 -24.78 -4.78 10.73
CA LEU A 29 -24.70 -4.13 9.42
C LEU A 29 -25.88 -4.51 8.53
N ALA A 30 -26.25 -5.80 8.50
CA ALA A 30 -27.40 -6.26 7.74
C ALA A 30 -28.70 -5.57 8.17
N PHE A 31 -28.98 -5.52 9.47
CA PHE A 31 -30.18 -4.83 9.99
C PHE A 31 -30.12 -3.32 9.78
N TYR A 32 -28.95 -2.70 9.79
CA TYR A 32 -28.80 -1.30 9.42
C TYR A 32 -29.28 -1.05 7.98
N ILE A 33 -28.79 -1.85 7.03
CA ILE A 33 -29.20 -1.75 5.61
C ILE A 33 -30.69 -2.03 5.44
N LEU A 34 -31.25 -3.02 6.14
CA LEU A 34 -32.66 -3.35 6.05
C LEU A 34 -33.58 -2.23 6.60
N ASN A 35 -33.09 -1.40 7.51
CA ASN A 35 -33.82 -0.26 8.06
C ASN A 35 -33.56 1.05 7.31
N ALA A 36 -32.56 1.09 6.42
CA ALA A 36 -32.27 2.24 5.57
C ALA A 36 -33.36 2.40 4.49
N SER A 37 -33.49 3.61 3.95
CA SER A 37 -34.36 3.82 2.80
C SER A 37 -33.86 3.10 1.54
N GLU A 38 -34.74 2.89 0.58
CA GLU A 38 -34.35 2.31 -0.70
C GLU A 38 -33.30 3.19 -1.44
N GLU A 39 -33.46 4.50 -1.33
CA GLU A 39 -32.54 5.48 -1.90
C GLU A 39 -31.12 5.36 -1.32
N GLU A 40 -30.99 5.37 0.02
CA GLU A 40 -29.71 5.20 0.73
C GLU A 40 -29.05 3.85 0.40
N THR A 41 -29.86 2.79 0.34
CA THR A 41 -29.37 1.45 -0.01
C THR A 41 -28.84 1.41 -1.44
N ASN A 42 -29.56 1.98 -2.39
CA ASN A 42 -29.16 2.05 -3.80
C ASN A 42 -27.91 2.91 -3.97
N GLU A 43 -27.79 4.04 -3.27
CA GLU A 43 -26.59 4.88 -3.27
C GLU A 43 -25.36 4.10 -2.78
N PHE A 44 -25.49 3.36 -1.67
CA PHE A 44 -24.40 2.55 -1.13
C PHE A 44 -23.96 1.45 -2.11
N VAL A 45 -24.92 0.71 -2.67
CA VAL A 45 -24.63 -0.34 -3.66
C VAL A 45 -23.97 0.24 -4.91
N ASN A 46 -24.50 1.35 -5.42
CA ASN A 46 -23.93 2.02 -6.60
C ASN A 46 -22.53 2.56 -6.33
N SER A 47 -22.24 3.06 -5.14
CA SER A 47 -20.89 3.50 -4.75
C SER A 47 -19.86 2.37 -4.86
N ILE A 48 -20.22 1.17 -4.39
CA ILE A 48 -19.35 -0.01 -4.50
C ILE A 48 -19.15 -0.41 -5.98
N ILE A 49 -20.23 -0.48 -6.74
CA ILE A 49 -20.20 -0.88 -8.15
C ILE A 49 -19.39 0.12 -8.97
N ASN A 50 -19.61 1.42 -8.76
CA ASN A 50 -18.92 2.47 -9.49
C ASN A 50 -17.42 2.48 -9.15
N ALA A 51 -17.05 2.38 -7.89
CA ALA A 51 -15.65 2.27 -7.49
C ALA A 51 -14.96 1.09 -8.17
N LYS A 52 -15.60 -0.10 -8.20
CA LYS A 52 -15.06 -1.28 -8.89
C LYS A 52 -14.90 -1.11 -10.40
N LYS A 53 -15.76 -0.30 -11.04
CA LYS A 53 -15.76 -0.09 -12.49
C LYS A 53 -14.84 1.05 -12.93
N SER A 54 -14.77 2.14 -12.18
CA SER A 54 -14.03 3.35 -12.57
C SER A 54 -12.54 3.26 -12.24
N LEU A 55 -12.19 2.61 -11.13
CA LEU A 55 -10.82 2.54 -10.67
C LEU A 55 -9.96 1.66 -11.58
N LYS A 56 -8.80 2.20 -11.97
CA LYS A 56 -7.79 1.58 -12.83
C LYS A 56 -6.43 1.64 -12.18
N TYR A 57 -5.54 0.77 -12.61
CA TYR A 57 -4.12 0.92 -12.27
C TYR A 57 -3.48 1.97 -13.18
N CYS A 58 -2.74 2.90 -12.57
CA CYS A 58 -1.94 3.86 -13.30
C CYS A 58 -0.86 3.13 -14.13
N SER A 59 -0.81 3.39 -15.42
CA SER A 59 0.15 2.78 -16.35
C SER A 59 1.62 3.05 -15.99
N LYS A 60 1.91 4.13 -15.24
CA LYS A 60 3.26 4.51 -14.83
C LYS A 60 3.68 3.93 -13.49
N CYS A 61 2.81 4.00 -12.47
CA CYS A 61 3.22 3.73 -11.09
C CYS A 61 2.43 2.63 -10.39
N TRP A 62 1.42 2.07 -11.05
CA TRP A 62 0.56 1.01 -10.50
C TRP A 62 -0.29 1.45 -9.30
N ASN A 63 -0.40 2.76 -9.03
CA ASN A 63 -1.39 3.28 -8.09
C ASN A 63 -2.80 3.06 -8.63
N ILE A 64 -3.79 2.98 -7.74
CA ILE A 64 -5.21 2.93 -8.11
C ILE A 64 -5.72 4.36 -8.29
N SER A 65 -6.39 4.65 -9.41
CA SER A 65 -6.86 5.99 -9.76
C SER A 65 -8.03 5.93 -10.74
N ASP A 66 -8.85 6.98 -10.77
CA ASP A 66 -9.90 7.18 -11.78
C ASP A 66 -9.32 7.63 -13.14
N THR A 67 -8.10 8.18 -13.14
CA THR A 67 -7.41 8.67 -14.34
C THR A 67 -6.11 7.91 -14.60
N ASP A 68 -5.69 7.84 -15.85
CA ASP A 68 -4.40 7.28 -16.27
C ASP A 68 -3.68 8.26 -17.21
N PRO A 69 -2.49 8.76 -16.82
CA PRO A 69 -1.78 8.55 -15.55
C PRO A 69 -2.53 9.12 -14.34
N CYS A 70 -2.23 8.58 -13.14
CA CYS A 70 -2.80 9.10 -11.89
C CYS A 70 -2.38 10.56 -11.64
N PRO A 71 -3.11 11.31 -10.78
CA PRO A 71 -2.81 12.73 -10.52
C PRO A 71 -1.38 13.00 -10.06
N ILE A 72 -0.75 12.05 -9.32
CA ILE A 72 0.65 12.20 -8.88
C ILE A 72 1.60 12.10 -10.08
N CYS A 73 1.44 11.10 -10.92
CA CYS A 73 2.29 10.90 -12.10
C CYS A 73 2.08 11.96 -13.18
N ALA A 74 0.88 12.52 -13.29
CA ALA A 74 0.54 13.57 -14.23
C ALA A 74 0.98 14.97 -13.78
N ASN A 75 1.32 15.15 -12.50
CA ASN A 75 1.65 16.47 -11.96
C ASN A 75 3.07 16.91 -12.36
N PRO A 76 3.21 17.98 -13.19
CA PRO A 76 4.52 18.45 -13.63
C PRO A 76 5.38 19.09 -12.53
N LYS A 77 4.78 19.40 -11.38
CA LYS A 77 5.52 19.95 -10.22
C LYS A 77 6.23 18.87 -9.40
N ARG A 78 5.98 17.57 -9.69
CA ARG A 78 6.65 16.45 -9.04
C ARG A 78 8.02 16.20 -9.67
N ASP A 79 8.99 15.89 -8.82
CA ASP A 79 10.32 15.48 -9.28
C ASP A 79 10.28 14.07 -9.88
N GLN A 80 10.30 14.00 -11.20
CA GLN A 80 10.26 12.73 -11.94
C GLN A 80 11.60 11.96 -11.84
N THR A 81 12.64 12.57 -11.26
CA THR A 81 13.95 11.91 -11.09
C THR A 81 14.03 11.07 -9.82
N GLN A 82 13.02 11.17 -8.93
CA GLN A 82 12.94 10.42 -7.69
C GLN A 82 11.71 9.51 -7.68
N ILE A 83 11.92 8.22 -7.42
CA ILE A 83 10.83 7.25 -7.27
C ILE A 83 10.85 6.67 -5.85
N CYS A 84 9.72 6.80 -5.13
CA CYS A 84 9.51 6.08 -3.88
C CYS A 84 8.76 4.77 -4.17
N VAL A 85 9.38 3.65 -3.82
CA VAL A 85 8.82 2.31 -4.01
C VAL A 85 8.14 1.86 -2.73
N VAL A 86 6.86 1.53 -2.84
CA VAL A 86 5.99 1.09 -1.73
C VAL A 86 5.36 -0.27 -2.03
N GLU A 87 4.89 -0.96 -1.00
CA GLU A 87 4.24 -2.27 -1.16
C GLU A 87 2.78 -2.15 -1.58
N ASP A 88 2.05 -1.17 -1.04
CA ASP A 88 0.60 -1.01 -1.20
C ASP A 88 0.22 0.45 -1.53
N VAL A 89 -0.92 0.64 -2.17
CA VAL A 89 -1.42 1.99 -2.50
C VAL A 89 -1.71 2.85 -1.25
N ARG A 90 -2.03 2.22 -0.12
CA ARG A 90 -2.26 2.89 1.16
C ARG A 90 -0.98 3.53 1.71
N ASP A 91 0.18 2.98 1.37
CA ASP A 91 1.48 3.53 1.76
C ASP A 91 1.71 4.89 1.08
N ILE A 92 1.26 5.06 -0.17
CA ILE A 92 1.28 6.37 -0.85
C ILE A 92 0.51 7.41 -0.04
N ILE A 93 -0.68 7.05 0.46
CA ILE A 93 -1.51 7.96 1.25
C ILE A 93 -0.79 8.38 2.53
N ALA A 94 -0.12 7.43 3.19
CA ALA A 94 0.66 7.71 4.40
C ALA A 94 1.84 8.65 4.10
N MET A 95 2.57 8.41 3.02
CA MET A 95 3.70 9.25 2.59
C MET A 95 3.24 10.67 2.18
N GLU A 96 2.15 10.79 1.42
CA GLU A 96 1.61 12.08 0.97
C GLU A 96 1.13 12.96 2.13
N ARG A 97 0.63 12.37 3.22
CA ARG A 97 0.24 13.12 4.44
C ARG A 97 1.40 13.84 5.11
N THR A 98 2.63 13.42 4.87
CA THR A 98 3.81 14.10 5.42
C THR A 98 4.12 15.41 4.69
N HIS A 99 3.69 15.55 3.43
CA HIS A 99 4.00 16.66 2.53
C HIS A 99 5.50 16.87 2.25
N GLU A 100 6.36 15.92 2.65
CA GLU A 100 7.83 16.03 2.53
C GLU A 100 8.34 15.44 1.21
N PHE A 101 7.75 14.36 0.72
CA PHE A 101 8.20 13.71 -0.50
C PHE A 101 7.64 14.42 -1.74
N ARG A 102 8.55 14.87 -2.61
CA ARG A 102 8.22 15.63 -3.83
C ARG A 102 8.35 14.80 -5.12
N GLY A 103 8.84 13.57 -5.02
CA GLY A 103 8.99 12.66 -6.14
C GLY A 103 7.68 11.99 -6.55
N VAL A 104 7.81 10.93 -7.33
CA VAL A 104 6.70 10.06 -7.76
C VAL A 104 6.82 8.68 -7.11
N TYR A 105 5.78 7.85 -7.24
CA TYR A 105 5.74 6.55 -6.58
C TYR A 105 5.80 5.40 -7.57
N HIS A 106 6.06 4.21 -7.04
CA HIS A 106 5.83 2.93 -7.69
C HIS A 106 5.29 1.93 -6.67
N VAL A 107 4.15 1.31 -6.96
CA VAL A 107 3.49 0.34 -6.08
C VAL A 107 3.82 -1.07 -6.55
N LEU A 108 4.36 -1.88 -5.64
CA LEU A 108 4.73 -3.28 -5.93
C LEU A 108 3.52 -4.22 -5.89
N HIS A 109 2.45 -3.86 -5.19
CA HIS A 109 1.31 -4.72 -4.88
C HIS A 109 1.68 -5.99 -4.11
N GLY A 110 2.64 -5.88 -3.19
CA GLY A 110 3.09 -6.95 -2.32
C GLY A 110 4.57 -6.87 -1.97
N SER A 111 5.06 -7.92 -1.36
CA SER A 111 6.46 -8.15 -1.03
C SER A 111 6.87 -9.59 -1.38
N ILE A 112 8.14 -9.82 -1.64
CA ILE A 112 8.67 -11.17 -1.86
C ILE A 112 8.49 -11.97 -0.57
N SER A 113 7.75 -13.07 -0.66
CA SER A 113 7.45 -13.96 0.47
C SER A 113 7.43 -15.41 0.03
N PRO A 114 8.58 -16.09 0.03
CA PRO A 114 8.68 -17.49 -0.41
C PRO A 114 7.77 -18.43 0.38
N MET A 115 7.57 -18.15 1.67
CA MET A 115 6.67 -18.96 2.53
C MET A 115 5.21 -18.87 2.08
N ASN A 116 4.82 -17.76 1.45
CA ASN A 116 3.48 -17.54 0.88
C ASN A 116 3.43 -17.82 -0.64
N GLY A 117 4.51 -18.35 -1.22
CA GLY A 117 4.62 -18.62 -2.65
C GLY A 117 4.68 -17.37 -3.53
N ILE A 118 5.04 -16.21 -2.96
CA ILE A 118 5.13 -14.93 -3.70
C ILE A 118 6.58 -14.68 -4.11
N GLY A 119 6.84 -14.78 -5.41
CA GLY A 119 8.12 -14.48 -6.03
C GLY A 119 8.21 -13.04 -6.56
N PRO A 120 9.40 -12.66 -7.09
CA PRO A 120 9.59 -11.35 -7.71
C PRO A 120 8.70 -11.09 -8.93
N GLU A 121 8.26 -12.15 -9.62
CA GLU A 121 7.39 -12.12 -10.80
C GLU A 121 5.92 -11.88 -10.45
N ASP A 122 5.51 -12.13 -9.21
CA ASP A 122 4.14 -11.96 -8.76
C ASP A 122 3.82 -10.52 -8.35
N ILE A 123 4.85 -9.69 -8.19
CA ILE A 123 4.74 -8.28 -7.81
C ILE A 123 5.35 -7.37 -8.89
N LYS A 124 5.08 -6.06 -8.83
CA LYS A 124 5.39 -5.11 -9.91
C LYS A 124 6.87 -4.66 -9.98
N ILE A 125 7.80 -5.61 -9.85
CA ILE A 125 9.25 -5.36 -9.97
C ILE A 125 9.67 -5.17 -11.43
N LYS A 126 9.17 -6.01 -12.34
CA LYS A 126 9.48 -5.90 -13.77
C LYS A 126 9.10 -4.54 -14.33
N GLU A 127 7.93 -4.06 -13.96
CA GLU A 127 7.41 -2.75 -14.37
C GLU A 127 8.23 -1.59 -13.79
N LEU A 128 8.71 -1.73 -12.54
CA LEU A 128 9.66 -0.77 -11.96
C LEU A 128 10.94 -0.72 -12.79
N LEU A 129 11.57 -1.86 -13.04
CA LEU A 129 12.83 -1.93 -13.80
C LEU A 129 12.65 -1.35 -15.21
N SER A 130 11.56 -1.67 -15.91
CA SER A 130 11.25 -1.08 -17.21
C SER A 130 11.20 0.44 -17.15
N ARG A 131 10.60 1.01 -16.10
CA ARG A 131 10.52 2.46 -15.89
C ARG A 131 11.87 3.09 -15.63
N LEU A 132 12.81 2.38 -15.00
CA LEU A 132 14.15 2.87 -14.71
C LEU A 132 15.05 2.92 -15.95
N MET A 133 14.73 2.16 -17.00
CA MET A 133 15.51 2.12 -18.25
C MET A 133 15.43 3.41 -19.06
N ASP A 134 14.47 4.30 -18.78
CA ASP A 134 14.33 5.61 -19.46
C ASP A 134 15.47 6.59 -19.11
N GLY A 135 16.34 6.25 -18.15
CA GLY A 135 17.53 7.00 -17.77
C GLY A 135 17.28 8.34 -17.09
N GLN A 136 16.02 8.68 -16.78
CA GLN A 136 15.66 9.94 -16.12
C GLN A 136 15.77 9.86 -14.59
N VAL A 137 15.62 8.65 -14.03
CA VAL A 137 15.57 8.42 -12.59
C VAL A 137 16.98 8.45 -12.00
N LYS A 138 17.20 9.30 -11.00
CA LYS A 138 18.47 9.48 -10.28
C LYS A 138 18.49 8.79 -8.92
N GLU A 139 17.31 8.68 -8.29
CA GLU A 139 17.18 8.08 -6.97
C GLU A 139 15.92 7.22 -6.86
N VAL A 140 16.09 6.04 -6.28
CA VAL A 140 15.00 5.16 -5.85
C VAL A 140 15.04 5.07 -4.33
N VAL A 141 13.96 5.55 -3.70
CA VAL A 141 13.75 5.44 -2.25
C VAL A 141 12.92 4.19 -1.98
N LEU A 142 13.50 3.22 -1.28
CA LEU A 142 12.81 2.00 -0.90
C LEU A 142 12.03 2.23 0.40
N ALA A 143 10.70 2.18 0.32
CA ALA A 143 9.78 2.41 1.43
C ALA A 143 8.86 1.18 1.65
N THR A 144 9.42 -0.02 1.47
CA THR A 144 8.73 -1.27 1.86
C THR A 144 8.63 -1.35 3.39
N ASN A 145 7.64 -2.09 3.90
CA ASN A 145 7.43 -2.19 5.33
C ASN A 145 8.64 -2.81 6.06
N PRO A 146 8.93 -2.42 7.32
CA PRO A 146 10.07 -2.93 8.08
C PRO A 146 9.80 -4.34 8.65
N ARG A 147 9.37 -5.27 7.80
CA ARG A 147 9.17 -6.69 8.08
C ARG A 147 10.23 -7.49 7.33
N VAL A 148 10.39 -8.75 7.69
CA VAL A 148 11.35 -9.67 7.05
C VAL A 148 11.18 -9.67 5.53
N GLU A 149 9.93 -9.80 5.06
CA GLU A 149 9.60 -9.80 3.63
C GLU A 149 9.90 -8.46 2.96
N GLY A 150 9.57 -7.34 3.63
CA GLY A 150 9.83 -6.01 3.10
C GLY A 150 11.31 -5.68 3.03
N GLU A 151 12.12 -6.12 4.02
CA GLU A 151 13.58 -5.99 4.00
C GLU A 151 14.20 -6.87 2.89
N ALA A 152 13.75 -8.12 2.76
CA ALA A 152 14.20 -9.01 1.69
C ALA A 152 13.89 -8.40 0.31
N THR A 153 12.70 -7.82 0.14
CA THR A 153 12.28 -7.14 -1.09
C THR A 153 13.17 -5.92 -1.37
N ALA A 154 13.43 -5.09 -0.34
CA ALA A 154 14.31 -3.93 -0.47
C ALA A 154 15.73 -4.33 -0.87
N MET A 155 16.30 -5.37 -0.24
CA MET A 155 17.61 -5.89 -0.58
C MET A 155 17.66 -6.44 -2.00
N TYR A 156 16.64 -7.16 -2.43
CA TYR A 156 16.52 -7.68 -3.79
C TYR A 156 16.49 -6.55 -4.81
N LEU A 157 15.61 -5.56 -4.61
CA LEU A 157 15.54 -4.37 -5.47
C LEU A 157 16.85 -3.60 -5.52
N SER A 158 17.50 -3.40 -4.37
CA SER A 158 18.79 -2.71 -4.30
C SER A 158 19.86 -3.40 -5.17
N LYS A 159 19.91 -4.74 -5.15
CA LYS A 159 20.85 -5.52 -5.99
C LYS A 159 20.56 -5.36 -7.49
N LEU A 160 19.30 -5.21 -7.89
CA LEU A 160 18.93 -5.03 -9.29
C LEU A 160 19.13 -3.58 -9.77
N ILE A 161 18.91 -2.59 -8.91
CA ILE A 161 18.89 -1.17 -9.31
C ILE A 161 20.29 -0.54 -9.25
N LYS A 162 21.12 -0.88 -8.25
CA LYS A 162 22.48 -0.32 -8.12
C LYS A 162 23.36 -0.47 -9.36
N PRO A 163 23.36 -1.62 -10.08
CA PRO A 163 24.14 -1.77 -11.30
C PRO A 163 23.73 -0.83 -12.44
N LEU A 164 22.52 -0.25 -12.38
CA LEU A 164 22.04 0.75 -13.34
C LEU A 164 22.61 2.16 -13.08
N GLY A 165 23.46 2.33 -12.06
CA GLY A 165 24.03 3.62 -11.67
C GLY A 165 23.05 4.55 -10.96
N ILE A 166 21.90 4.05 -10.51
CA ILE A 166 20.86 4.80 -9.81
C ILE A 166 21.14 4.74 -8.31
N LYS A 167 21.04 5.89 -7.63
CA LYS A 167 21.14 5.96 -6.17
C LYS A 167 19.96 5.23 -5.54
N VAL A 168 20.24 4.28 -4.65
CA VAL A 168 19.22 3.55 -3.89
C VAL A 168 19.33 3.93 -2.44
N THR A 169 18.24 4.44 -1.88
CA THR A 169 18.11 4.79 -0.47
C THR A 169 16.99 4.00 0.19
N ARG A 170 17.00 3.93 1.51
CA ARG A 170 15.99 3.26 2.34
C ARG A 170 15.43 4.27 3.32
N ILE A 171 14.11 4.26 3.54
CA ILE A 171 13.55 5.06 4.64
C ILE A 171 14.19 4.62 5.96
N ALA A 172 14.45 5.60 6.84
CA ALA A 172 15.07 5.34 8.13
C ALA A 172 14.20 4.44 9.01
N HIS A 173 14.84 3.57 9.75
CA HIS A 173 14.22 2.79 10.83
C HIS A 173 14.70 3.36 12.16
N GLY A 174 13.81 3.39 13.15
CA GLY A 174 14.19 3.91 14.46
C GLY A 174 13.01 4.04 15.41
N ILE A 175 13.28 4.65 16.54
CA ILE A 175 12.31 4.88 17.59
C ILE A 175 11.31 5.93 17.12
N PRO A 176 10.00 5.70 17.27
CA PRO A 176 9.00 6.68 16.89
C PRO A 176 9.08 7.92 17.79
N VAL A 177 8.81 9.09 17.20
CA VAL A 177 8.76 10.35 17.97
C VAL A 177 7.70 10.26 19.05
N GLY A 178 8.07 10.59 20.29
CA GLY A 178 7.19 10.46 21.46
C GLY A 178 7.20 9.07 22.13
N GLY A 179 8.02 8.14 21.62
CA GLY A 179 8.24 6.85 22.28
C GLY A 179 9.37 6.90 23.31
N ASP A 180 9.21 6.21 24.43
CA ASP A 180 10.23 6.06 25.46
C ASP A 180 11.17 4.88 25.13
N LEU A 181 12.47 5.06 25.39
CA LEU A 181 13.50 4.07 25.13
C LEU A 181 13.25 2.74 25.87
N GLU A 182 12.77 2.81 27.09
CA GLU A 182 12.54 1.63 27.95
C GLU A 182 11.45 0.69 27.43
N TYR A 183 10.51 1.19 26.59
CA TYR A 183 9.43 0.38 26.00
C TYR A 183 9.73 -0.05 24.57
N THR A 184 10.90 0.31 24.06
CA THR A 184 11.28 -0.03 22.68
C THR A 184 11.95 -1.41 22.66
N ASP A 185 11.53 -2.26 21.72
CA ASP A 185 12.11 -3.59 21.56
C ASP A 185 13.58 -3.54 21.10
N GLU A 186 14.34 -4.61 21.38
CA GLU A 186 15.78 -4.70 21.12
C GLU A 186 16.13 -4.54 19.64
N ILE A 187 15.28 -5.03 18.72
CA ILE A 187 15.52 -4.96 17.27
C ILE A 187 15.39 -3.51 16.81
N THR A 188 14.35 -2.80 17.23
CA THR A 188 14.14 -1.38 16.93
C THR A 188 15.27 -0.52 17.49
N LEU A 189 15.72 -0.78 18.73
CA LEU A 189 16.86 -0.09 19.33
C LEU A 189 18.16 -0.33 18.55
N THR A 190 18.40 -1.57 18.15
CA THR A 190 19.57 -1.93 17.33
C THR A 190 19.55 -1.15 16.01
N LYS A 191 18.41 -1.10 15.31
CA LYS A 191 18.26 -0.35 14.06
C LYS A 191 18.44 1.15 14.25
N ALA A 192 17.94 1.70 15.36
CA ALA A 192 18.14 3.11 15.70
C ALA A 192 19.63 3.44 15.94
N LEU A 193 20.36 2.57 16.63
CA LEU A 193 21.80 2.71 16.87
C LEU A 193 22.61 2.58 15.57
N GLU A 194 22.27 1.63 14.69
CA GLU A 194 22.90 1.48 13.37
C GLU A 194 22.68 2.74 12.52
N GLY A 195 21.46 3.29 12.54
CA GLY A 195 21.05 4.46 11.75
C GLY A 195 21.34 5.81 12.41
N ARG A 196 22.09 5.87 13.54
CA ARG A 196 22.41 7.13 14.23
C ARG A 196 23.14 8.11 13.33
N ARG A 197 22.84 9.39 13.47
CA ARG A 197 23.44 10.48 12.71
C ARG A 197 24.28 11.37 13.63
N GLU A 198 25.30 11.99 13.06
CA GLU A 198 26.02 13.10 13.68
C GLU A 198 25.09 14.33 13.71
N LEU A 199 25.14 15.10 14.82
CA LEU A 199 24.33 16.30 15.04
C LEU A 199 25.08 17.56 14.59
#